data_79b305fc5291f763e1ebb001d8e34f19
#
_entry.id   79b305fc5291f763e1ebb001d8e34f19
#
_cell.length_a   1.000
_cell.length_b   1.000
_cell.length_c   1.000
_cell.angle_alpha   90.00
_cell.angle_beta   90.00
_cell.angle_gamma   90.00
#
_symmetry.space_group_name_H-M   'P 1'
#
loop_
_entity.id
_entity.type
_entity.pdbx_description
1 polymer ?
#
loop_
_entity_poly.entity_id
_entity_poly.type
_entity_poly.pdbx_seq_one_letter_code
_entity_poly.pdbx_strand_id
1 'polypeptide(L)'
;MKQENQSQLFHYTPEAFLERLCERLGARSLSALGRVVGLSPSVLSKVRRRRLAISSEILLKIHDATDIPVRELRRWMGDMRPYFSRVQLARVRG
;
A
#
# COMPACT_ATOMS: atom_id res chain seq x y z
N MET A 1 17.14 16.02 13.08
CA MET A 1 17.26 16.01 11.87
C MET A 1 17.37 14.76 11.20
N LYS A 2 17.92 13.82 11.74
CA LYS A 2 18.09 12.60 11.16
C LYS A 2 16.85 11.88 10.96
N GLN A 3 15.81 12.11 11.70
CA GLN A 3 14.61 11.45 11.56
C GLN A 3 13.92 11.80 10.30
N GLU A 4 14.30 12.86 9.69
CA GLU A 4 13.69 13.27 8.47
C GLU A 4 13.83 12.27 7.38
N ASN A 5 14.93 11.50 7.37
CA ASN A 5 15.12 10.51 6.34
C ASN A 5 14.08 9.42 6.42
N GLN A 6 13.77 8.98 7.62
CA GLN A 6 12.76 7.95 7.76
C GLN A 6 11.40 8.44 7.39
N SER A 7 11.09 9.69 7.71
CA SER A 7 9.83 10.26 7.32
C SER A 7 9.68 10.30 5.83
N GLN A 8 10.78 10.56 5.13
CA GLN A 8 10.73 10.61 3.68
C GLN A 8 10.59 9.24 3.08
N LEU A 9 11.02 8.19 3.78
CA LEU A 9 10.90 6.84 3.27
C LEU A 9 9.51 6.28 3.42
N PHE A 10 8.69 6.86 4.27
CA PHE A 10 7.32 6.41 4.42
C PHE A 10 6.42 7.63 4.51
N HIS A 11 5.74 7.88 3.39
CA HIS A 11 4.79 8.99 3.33
C HIS A 11 3.44 8.37 3.02
N TYR A 12 2.70 8.05 4.03
CA TYR A 12 1.46 7.29 3.92
C TYR A 12 0.41 8.00 3.07
N THR A 13 0.01 7.38 1.98
CA THR A 13 -0.95 7.96 1.06
C THR A 13 -2.03 6.95 0.70
N PRO A 14 -2.97 6.69 1.60
CA PRO A 14 -3.99 5.68 1.33
C PRO A 14 -4.90 6.04 0.18
N GLU A 15 -5.13 7.33 -0.05
CA GLU A 15 -5.95 7.75 -1.16
C GLU A 15 -5.31 7.38 -2.50
N ALA A 16 -4.04 7.65 -2.63
CA ALA A 16 -3.30 7.32 -3.84
C ALA A 16 -3.21 5.81 -4.03
N PHE A 17 -3.06 5.08 -2.94
CA PHE A 17 -3.03 3.63 -2.97
C PHE A 17 -4.31 3.07 -3.57
N LEU A 18 -5.45 3.54 -3.10
CA LEU A 18 -6.73 3.05 -3.60
C LEU A 18 -6.95 3.45 -5.05
N GLU A 19 -6.53 4.65 -5.41
CA GLU A 19 -6.62 5.10 -6.78
C GLU A 19 -5.80 4.22 -7.70
N ARG A 20 -4.61 3.91 -7.28
CA ARG A 20 -3.72 3.08 -8.06
C ARG A 20 -4.29 1.67 -8.24
N LEU A 21 -4.88 1.12 -7.18
CA LEU A 21 -5.53 -0.17 -7.28
C LEU A 21 -6.69 -0.14 -8.26
N CYS A 22 -7.50 0.88 -8.18
CA CYS A 22 -8.62 0.99 -9.10
C CYS A 22 -8.14 1.05 -10.54
N GLU A 23 -7.10 1.83 -10.80
CA GLU A 23 -6.54 1.91 -12.13
C GLU A 23 -6.00 0.57 -12.60
N ARG A 24 -5.23 -0.06 -11.76
CA ARG A 24 -4.60 -1.31 -12.11
C ARG A 24 -5.60 -2.41 -12.38
N LEU A 25 -6.69 -2.45 -11.63
CA LEU A 25 -7.68 -3.51 -11.71
C LEU A 25 -8.90 -3.13 -12.55
N GLY A 26 -8.92 -1.95 -13.10
CA GLY A 26 -10.04 -1.50 -13.90
C GLY A 26 -11.32 -1.31 -13.12
N ALA A 27 -11.22 -1.01 -11.82
CA ALA A 27 -12.39 -0.81 -10.99
C ALA A 27 -12.80 0.65 -11.02
N ARG A 28 -14.09 0.90 -11.23
CA ARG A 28 -14.57 2.27 -11.36
C ARG A 28 -15.07 2.87 -10.07
N SER A 29 -15.14 2.08 -9.02
CA SER A 29 -15.64 2.55 -7.74
C SER A 29 -15.06 1.71 -6.63
N LEU A 30 -15.21 2.17 -5.39
CA LEU A 30 -14.76 1.39 -4.25
C LEU A 30 -15.57 0.09 -4.12
N SER A 31 -16.84 0.12 -4.50
CA SER A 31 -17.65 -1.10 -4.49
C SER A 31 -17.10 -2.13 -5.47
N ALA A 32 -16.76 -1.67 -6.66
CA ALA A 32 -16.20 -2.56 -7.67
C ALA A 32 -14.84 -3.08 -7.23
N LEU A 33 -14.03 -2.22 -6.64
CA LEU A 33 -12.73 -2.63 -6.13
C LEU A 33 -12.89 -3.67 -5.05
N GLY A 34 -13.83 -3.46 -4.15
CA GLY A 34 -14.06 -4.38 -3.06
C GLY A 34 -14.41 -5.78 -3.54
N ARG A 35 -15.17 -5.87 -4.61
CA ARG A 35 -15.52 -7.18 -5.17
C ARG A 35 -14.30 -7.91 -5.70
N VAL A 36 -13.37 -7.16 -6.29
CA VAL A 36 -12.16 -7.78 -6.83
C VAL A 36 -11.23 -8.22 -5.72
N VAL A 37 -11.03 -7.38 -4.71
CA VAL A 37 -10.03 -7.67 -3.68
C VAL A 37 -10.59 -8.34 -2.44
N GLY A 38 -11.91 -8.56 -2.39
CA GLY A 38 -12.51 -9.26 -1.26
C GLY A 38 -12.63 -8.42 -0.01
N LEU A 39 -12.78 -7.11 -0.15
CA LEU A 39 -12.95 -6.21 0.98
C LEU A 39 -14.26 -5.46 0.83
N SER A 40 -14.93 -5.20 1.95
CA SER A 40 -16.21 -4.50 1.87
C SER A 40 -15.99 -3.03 1.50
N PRO A 41 -16.96 -2.42 0.83
CA PRO A 41 -16.84 -1.00 0.51
C PRO A 41 -16.70 -0.14 1.77
N SER A 42 -17.29 -0.58 2.87
CA SER A 42 -17.19 0.14 4.12
C SER A 42 -15.74 0.18 4.60
N VAL A 43 -15.04 -0.95 4.53
CA VAL A 43 -13.64 -1.01 4.91
C VAL A 43 -12.81 -0.10 4.01
N LEU A 44 -13.03 -0.18 2.70
CA LEU A 44 -12.28 0.64 1.76
C LEU A 44 -12.53 2.13 1.98
N SER A 45 -13.77 2.48 2.29
CA SER A 45 -14.11 3.86 2.58
C SER A 45 -13.40 4.36 3.83
N LYS A 46 -13.32 3.53 4.87
CA LYS A 46 -12.63 3.91 6.09
C LYS A 46 -11.13 4.07 5.84
N VAL A 47 -10.57 3.23 4.99
CA VAL A 47 -9.17 3.35 4.63
C VAL A 47 -8.94 4.68 3.91
N ARG A 48 -9.82 5.02 2.97
CA ARG A 48 -9.67 6.25 2.23
C ARG A 48 -9.76 7.48 3.12
N ARG A 49 -10.61 7.42 4.14
CA ARG A 49 -10.79 8.53 5.06
C ARG A 49 -9.78 8.52 6.19
N ARG A 50 -8.84 7.61 6.16
CA ARG A 50 -7.80 7.47 7.16
C ARG A 50 -8.34 7.10 8.54
N ARG A 51 -9.50 6.46 8.56
CA ARG A 51 -10.08 5.97 9.81
C ARG A 51 -9.67 4.54 10.10
N LEU A 52 -9.13 3.86 9.11
CA LEU A 52 -8.64 2.51 9.23
C LEU A 52 -7.32 2.44 8.48
N ALA A 53 -6.27 2.02 9.13
CA ALA A 53 -4.97 1.93 8.48
C ALA A 53 -4.92 0.72 7.56
N ILE A 54 -4.10 0.81 6.52
CA ILE A 54 -3.84 -0.32 5.66
C ILE A 54 -2.92 -1.25 6.42
N SER A 55 -3.47 -2.33 6.95
CA SER A 55 -2.72 -3.28 7.76
C SER A 55 -2.10 -4.36 6.89
N SER A 56 -1.22 -5.15 7.47
CA SER A 56 -0.64 -6.29 6.77
C SER A 56 -1.72 -7.25 6.31
N GLU A 57 -2.76 -7.39 7.10
CA GLU A 57 -3.87 -8.25 6.76
C GLU A 57 -4.57 -7.80 5.50
N ILE A 58 -4.80 -6.49 5.39
CA ILE A 58 -5.42 -5.92 4.20
C ILE A 58 -4.51 -6.13 3.00
N LEU A 59 -3.21 -5.89 3.16
CA LEU A 59 -2.27 -6.08 2.07
C LEU A 59 -2.24 -7.52 1.59
N LEU A 60 -2.30 -8.46 2.51
CA LEU A 60 -2.29 -9.85 2.14
C LEU A 60 -3.55 -10.27 1.40
N LYS A 61 -4.69 -9.73 1.83
CA LYS A 61 -5.93 -10.02 1.14
C LYS A 61 -5.88 -9.53 -0.30
N ILE A 62 -5.36 -8.33 -0.50
CA ILE A 62 -5.26 -7.78 -1.83
C ILE A 62 -4.27 -8.60 -2.66
N HIS A 63 -3.15 -8.95 -2.06
CA HIS A 63 -2.16 -9.78 -2.75
C HIS A 63 -2.78 -11.11 -3.18
N ASP A 64 -3.49 -11.77 -2.27
CA ASP A 64 -4.09 -13.06 -2.58
C ASP A 64 -5.09 -12.98 -3.72
N ALA A 65 -5.81 -11.89 -3.80
CA ALA A 65 -6.84 -11.73 -4.81
C ALA A 65 -6.29 -11.28 -6.17
N THR A 66 -5.13 -10.64 -6.19
CA THR A 66 -4.66 -9.97 -7.39
C THR A 66 -3.27 -10.40 -7.85
N ASP A 67 -2.54 -11.12 -7.02
CA ASP A 67 -1.14 -11.47 -7.25
C ASP A 67 -0.20 -10.29 -7.36
N ILE A 68 -0.66 -9.10 -7.02
CA ILE A 68 0.24 -7.94 -6.96
C ILE A 68 1.15 -8.14 -5.76
N PRO A 69 2.46 -8.08 -5.93
CA PRO A 69 3.38 -8.32 -4.79
C PRO A 69 3.14 -7.34 -3.66
N VAL A 70 3.22 -7.82 -2.43
CA VAL A 70 3.04 -6.98 -1.25
C VAL A 70 3.99 -5.79 -1.28
N ARG A 71 5.20 -6.01 -1.76
CA ARG A 71 6.19 -4.96 -1.87
C ARG A 71 5.72 -3.83 -2.76
N GLU A 72 5.07 -4.16 -3.88
CA GLU A 72 4.51 -3.15 -4.76
C GLU A 72 3.36 -2.42 -4.08
N LEU A 73 2.52 -3.17 -3.38
CA LEU A 73 1.40 -2.56 -2.67
C LEU A 73 1.90 -1.58 -1.62
N ARG A 74 2.98 -1.94 -0.93
CA ARG A 74 3.57 -1.04 0.05
C ARG A 74 4.08 0.23 -0.61
N ARG A 75 4.71 0.09 -1.75
CA ARG A 75 5.20 1.25 -2.46
C ARG A 75 4.05 2.18 -2.84
N TRP A 76 2.93 1.61 -3.28
CA TRP A 76 1.79 2.43 -3.68
C TRP A 76 1.16 3.17 -2.51
N MET A 77 1.27 2.64 -1.31
CA MET A 77 0.74 3.35 -0.16
C MET A 77 1.78 4.30 0.46
N GLY A 78 2.93 4.42 -0.18
CA GLY A 78 3.94 5.40 0.21
C GLY A 78 5.08 4.85 1.05
N ASP A 79 5.16 3.53 1.20
CA ASP A 79 6.19 2.94 2.05
C ASP A 79 7.35 2.45 1.21
N MET A 80 8.41 3.22 1.18
CA MET A 80 9.59 2.88 0.41
C MET A 80 10.66 2.22 1.26
N ARG A 81 10.41 2.02 2.54
CA ARG A 81 11.42 1.48 3.44
C ARG A 81 11.98 0.13 3.03
N PRO A 82 11.15 -0.81 2.54
CA PRO A 82 11.70 -2.10 2.14
C PRO A 82 12.76 -2.01 1.05
N TYR A 83 12.60 -1.06 0.13
CA TYR A 83 13.56 -0.90 -0.95
C TYR A 83 14.87 -0.31 -0.46
N PHE A 84 14.77 0.70 0.37
CA PHE A 84 15.97 1.36 0.86
C PHE A 84 16.72 0.54 1.88
N SER A 85 16.03 -0.25 2.64
CA SER A 85 16.68 -1.13 3.59
C SER A 85 17.59 -2.11 2.89
N ARG A 86 17.14 -2.64 1.76
CA ARG A 86 17.96 -3.54 1.01
C ARG A 86 19.21 -2.88 0.49
N VAL A 87 19.07 -1.67 -0.02
CA VAL A 87 20.18 -0.92 -0.52
C VAL A 87 21.20 -0.67 0.57
N GLN A 88 20.71 -0.30 1.76
CA GLN A 88 21.59 -0.05 2.86
C GLN A 88 22.34 -1.27 3.31
N LEU A 89 21.67 -2.40 3.36
CA LEU A 89 22.33 -3.64 3.73
C LEU A 89 23.42 -4.00 2.75
N ALA A 90 23.17 -3.80 1.48
CA ALA A 90 24.15 -4.08 0.46
C ALA A 90 25.36 -3.21 0.64
N ARG A 91 25.17 -1.94 0.97
CA ARG A 91 26.28 -1.07 1.19
C ARG A 91 27.09 -1.45 2.39
N VAL A 92 26.43 -1.79 3.46
CA VAL A 92 27.13 -2.15 4.67
C VAL A 92 28.00 -3.37 4.44
N ARG A 93 27.53 -4.30 3.65
CA ARG A 93 28.30 -5.46 3.41
C ARG A 93 29.36 -5.26 2.41
N GLY A 94 29.12 -4.38 1.52
CA GLY A 94 30.02 -4.13 0.46
C GLY A 94 31.25 -3.50 0.94
#